data_f2d721959c72247105958525470886ad
#
_entry.id   f2d721959c72247105958525470886ad
#
_cell.length_a   1.000
_cell.length_b   1.000
_cell.length_c   1.000
_cell.angle_alpha   90.00
_cell.angle_beta   90.00
_cell.angle_gamma   90.00
#
_symmetry.space_group_name_H-M   'P 1'
#
loop_
_entity.id
_entity.type
_entity.pdbx_description
1 polymer ?
#
loop_
_entity_poly.entity_id
_entity_poly.type
_entity_poly.pdbx_seq_one_letter_code
_entity_poly.pdbx_strand_id
1 'polypeptide(L)'
;MLKVFYEDQDVIVVKKPVGTESQAVHSFAPDMVSEIKKHIHRLSTENGEKPVEDYVGVIHRLDKPVGGIMVYAKNKKAAAALSKQVQEHKLQKTYRAVVCGKPVDNVGNFVDYLLKDEKANVSKIVDKGITGAKKAELDYRVMDTVEKEGQELSLVEIHLKTGRHHQIRVQFAGHGYPLWADARYGTAMPRQNVALSSCGLAFEHPVTGKWMEFSMEPDGMIFRKFTKKFFV
;
A
#
# COMPACT_ATOMS: atom_id res chain seq x y z
N MET A 1 6.57 -15.58 -10.54
CA MET A 1 5.40 -15.38 -11.43
C MET A 1 4.54 -14.26 -10.86
N LEU A 2 4.11 -13.31 -11.69
CA LEU A 2 3.24 -12.19 -11.29
C LEU A 2 1.88 -12.74 -10.82
N LYS A 3 1.42 -12.35 -9.62
CA LYS A 3 0.07 -12.70 -9.16
C LYS A 3 -0.90 -11.63 -9.61
N VAL A 4 -1.75 -11.95 -10.58
CA VAL A 4 -2.79 -11.09 -11.15
C VAL A 4 -4.13 -11.42 -10.50
N PHE A 5 -4.87 -10.40 -10.07
CA PHE A 5 -6.25 -10.50 -9.57
C PHE A 5 -7.27 -10.21 -10.66
N TYR A 6 -6.94 -9.28 -11.56
CA TYR A 6 -7.76 -8.89 -12.69
C TYR A 6 -6.89 -8.27 -13.77
N GLU A 7 -7.27 -8.49 -15.03
CA GLU A 7 -6.64 -7.86 -16.17
C GLU A 7 -7.64 -7.74 -17.32
N ASP A 8 -7.61 -6.58 -18.00
CA ASP A 8 -8.28 -6.35 -19.28
C ASP A 8 -7.43 -5.45 -20.20
N GLN A 9 -8.05 -4.75 -21.15
CA GLN A 9 -7.35 -3.84 -22.07
C GLN A 9 -6.90 -2.53 -21.41
N ASP A 10 -7.52 -2.13 -20.31
CA ASP A 10 -7.36 -0.82 -19.69
C ASP A 10 -6.56 -0.87 -18.39
N VAL A 11 -6.76 -1.91 -17.58
CA VAL A 11 -6.17 -2.00 -16.23
C VAL A 11 -5.62 -3.40 -15.95
N ILE A 12 -4.65 -3.45 -15.06
CA ILE A 12 -4.18 -4.68 -14.43
C ILE A 12 -4.08 -4.49 -12.90
N VAL A 13 -4.71 -5.38 -12.16
CA VAL A 13 -4.66 -5.42 -10.69
C VAL A 13 -3.79 -6.60 -10.26
N VAL A 14 -2.72 -6.29 -9.52
CA VAL A 14 -1.69 -7.26 -9.18
C VAL A 14 -1.32 -7.21 -7.70
N LYS A 15 -0.71 -8.29 -7.22
CA LYS A 15 -0.04 -8.30 -5.93
C LYS A 15 1.42 -7.85 -6.11
N LYS A 16 1.79 -6.75 -5.43
CA LYS A 16 3.19 -6.37 -5.26
C LYS A 16 3.82 -7.21 -4.15
N PRO A 17 4.88 -7.97 -4.41
CA PRO A 17 5.62 -8.64 -3.35
C PRO A 17 6.35 -7.64 -2.44
N VAL A 18 6.57 -8.04 -1.19
CA VAL A 18 7.49 -7.34 -0.28
C VAL A 18 8.89 -7.33 -0.87
N GLY A 19 9.60 -6.21 -0.75
CA GLY A 19 10.96 -6.04 -1.28
C GLY A 19 11.04 -5.62 -2.74
N THR A 20 9.94 -5.62 -3.49
CA THR A 20 9.87 -5.12 -4.88
C THR A 20 9.44 -3.64 -4.88
N GLU A 21 9.99 -2.85 -5.77
CA GLU A 21 9.57 -1.45 -5.95
C GLU A 21 8.30 -1.36 -6.81
N SER A 22 7.44 -0.39 -6.53
CA SER A 22 6.25 -0.13 -7.37
C SER A 22 6.64 0.37 -8.76
N GLN A 23 7.74 1.11 -8.82
CA GLN A 23 8.41 1.60 -10.02
C GLN A 23 9.87 1.86 -9.65
N ALA A 24 10.80 1.37 -10.45
CA ALA A 24 12.23 1.60 -10.24
C ALA A 24 12.57 3.07 -10.40
N VAL A 25 13.38 3.57 -9.46
CA VAL A 25 14.04 4.89 -9.57
C VAL A 25 15.33 4.75 -10.38
N HIS A 26 15.96 3.57 -10.33
CA HIS A 26 17.18 3.23 -11.07
C HIS A 26 16.94 1.99 -11.93
N SER A 27 17.43 1.99 -13.16
CA SER A 27 17.11 1.04 -14.24
C SER A 27 17.44 -0.45 -14.00
N PHE A 28 18.08 -0.80 -12.90
CA PHE A 28 18.53 -2.17 -12.61
C PHE A 28 17.81 -2.86 -11.44
N ALA A 29 16.94 -2.16 -10.71
CA ALA A 29 16.19 -2.77 -9.62
C ALA A 29 14.93 -3.49 -10.15
N PRO A 30 14.61 -4.71 -9.65
CA PRO A 30 13.33 -5.35 -9.97
C PRO A 30 12.17 -4.47 -9.50
N ASP A 31 11.25 -4.16 -10.39
CA ASP A 31 10.07 -3.37 -10.10
C ASP A 31 8.82 -3.93 -10.76
N MET A 32 7.66 -3.47 -10.28
CA MET A 32 6.38 -3.97 -10.76
C MET A 32 6.09 -3.57 -12.20
N VAL A 33 6.55 -2.39 -12.66
CA VAL A 33 6.34 -1.94 -14.06
C VAL A 33 7.04 -2.90 -15.01
N SER A 34 8.29 -3.24 -14.75
CA SER A 34 9.06 -4.21 -15.54
C SER A 34 8.45 -5.60 -15.53
N GLU A 35 7.96 -6.07 -14.36
CA GLU A 35 7.33 -7.39 -14.26
C GLU A 35 5.98 -7.44 -15.01
N ILE A 36 5.19 -6.36 -14.97
CA ILE A 36 3.94 -6.26 -15.71
C ILE A 36 4.21 -6.23 -17.22
N LYS A 37 5.20 -5.46 -17.68
CA LYS A 37 5.61 -5.45 -19.09
C LYS A 37 6.04 -6.82 -19.59
N LYS A 38 6.85 -7.55 -18.84
CA LYS A 38 7.22 -8.94 -19.15
C LYS A 38 6.00 -9.85 -19.25
N HIS A 39 5.04 -9.68 -18.35
CA HIS A 39 3.78 -10.45 -18.34
C HIS A 39 2.96 -10.18 -19.60
N ILE A 40 2.73 -8.91 -19.97
CA ILE A 40 1.99 -8.51 -21.15
C ILE A 40 2.68 -9.04 -22.44
N HIS A 41 4.00 -8.86 -22.53
CA HIS A 41 4.79 -9.34 -23.66
C HIS A 41 4.68 -10.85 -23.85
N ARG A 42 4.77 -11.62 -22.75
CA ARG A 42 4.60 -13.07 -22.78
C ARG A 42 3.22 -13.47 -23.33
N LEU A 43 2.14 -12.85 -22.84
CA LEU A 43 0.77 -13.13 -23.30
C LEU A 43 0.61 -12.81 -24.81
N SER A 44 1.11 -11.67 -25.28
CA SER A 44 1.07 -11.31 -26.70
C SER A 44 1.80 -12.33 -27.55
N THR A 45 2.97 -12.82 -27.12
CA THR A 45 3.74 -13.85 -27.82
C THR A 45 2.99 -15.18 -27.86
N GLU A 46 2.40 -15.62 -26.75
CA GLU A 46 1.60 -16.85 -26.66
C GLU A 46 0.36 -16.80 -27.58
N ASN A 47 -0.23 -15.61 -27.77
CA ASN A 47 -1.39 -15.40 -28.67
C ASN A 47 -1.00 -15.17 -30.13
N GLY A 48 0.30 -15.16 -30.47
CA GLY A 48 0.77 -14.91 -31.82
C GLY A 48 0.64 -13.45 -32.29
N GLU A 49 0.46 -12.51 -31.33
CA GLU A 49 0.35 -11.08 -31.60
C GLU A 49 1.74 -10.44 -31.66
N LYS A 50 1.89 -9.40 -32.52
CA LYS A 50 3.13 -8.61 -32.52
C LYS A 50 3.22 -7.83 -31.20
N PRO A 51 4.42 -7.77 -30.55
CA PRO A 51 4.60 -6.95 -29.35
C PRO A 51 4.21 -5.50 -29.65
N VAL A 52 3.21 -5.01 -28.95
CA VAL A 52 2.86 -3.59 -28.92
C VAL A 52 3.71 -2.92 -27.84
N GLU A 53 4.00 -1.62 -27.98
CA GLU A 53 4.69 -0.85 -26.95
C GLU A 53 3.89 -0.89 -25.65
N ASP A 54 4.39 -1.65 -24.67
CA ASP A 54 3.69 -1.95 -23.42
C ASP A 54 3.68 -0.70 -22.52
N TYR A 55 2.61 0.07 -22.57
CA TYR A 55 2.39 1.16 -21.63
C TYR A 55 1.92 0.60 -20.28
N VAL A 56 2.64 0.96 -19.20
CA VAL A 56 2.25 0.65 -17.83
C VAL A 56 2.30 1.93 -17.00
N GLY A 57 1.13 2.47 -16.68
CA GLY A 57 0.95 3.69 -15.88
C GLY A 57 0.83 3.37 -14.39
N VAL A 58 1.70 3.97 -13.59
CA VAL A 58 1.66 3.86 -12.12
C VAL A 58 0.63 4.83 -11.57
N ILE A 59 -0.40 4.32 -10.90
CA ILE A 59 -1.50 5.11 -10.35
C ILE A 59 -1.24 5.51 -8.89
N HIS A 60 -0.73 4.57 -8.13
CA HIS A 60 -0.32 4.78 -6.73
C HIS A 60 0.91 3.92 -6.42
N ARG A 61 1.54 4.16 -5.28
CA ARG A 61 2.76 3.46 -4.89
C ARG A 61 2.63 2.86 -3.50
N LEU A 62 3.29 1.73 -3.30
CA LEU A 62 3.59 1.15 -2.00
C LEU A 62 5.10 1.26 -1.77
N ASP A 63 5.49 1.47 -0.53
CA ASP A 63 6.90 1.44 -0.12
C ASP A 63 7.53 0.07 -0.45
N LYS A 64 8.83 0.03 -0.71
CA LYS A 64 9.53 -1.21 -1.03
C LYS A 64 9.28 -2.35 -0.04
N PRO A 65 9.32 -2.15 1.30
CA PRO A 65 9.06 -3.20 2.27
C PRO A 65 7.57 -3.54 2.47
N VAL A 66 6.64 -2.83 1.80
CA VAL A 66 5.19 -3.04 1.91
C VAL A 66 4.69 -3.84 0.73
N GLY A 67 4.03 -4.95 0.98
CA GLY A 67 3.36 -5.77 -0.04
C GLY A 67 1.86 -5.46 -0.15
N GLY A 68 1.19 -6.02 -1.17
CA GLY A 68 -0.27 -5.94 -1.28
C GLY A 68 -0.79 -5.60 -2.66
N ILE A 69 -2.08 -5.29 -2.74
CA ILE A 69 -2.81 -5.04 -3.99
C ILE A 69 -2.46 -3.67 -4.55
N MET A 70 -2.21 -3.64 -5.85
CA MET A 70 -2.01 -2.43 -6.64
C MET A 70 -2.72 -2.50 -7.98
N VAL A 71 -3.20 -1.36 -8.48
CA VAL A 71 -3.69 -1.20 -9.85
C VAL A 71 -2.70 -0.41 -10.70
N TYR A 72 -2.51 -0.85 -11.93
CA TYR A 72 -1.76 -0.15 -12.98
C TYR A 72 -2.65 0.04 -14.20
N ALA A 73 -2.45 1.13 -14.91
CA ALA A 73 -3.14 1.38 -16.17
C ALA A 73 -2.34 0.79 -17.35
N LYS A 74 -3.02 0.17 -18.31
CA LYS A 74 -2.40 -0.39 -19.53
C LYS A 74 -2.43 0.58 -20.72
N ASN A 75 -3.05 1.76 -20.56
CA ASN A 75 -3.04 2.84 -21.55
C ASN A 75 -3.15 4.22 -20.88
N LYS A 76 -2.83 5.27 -21.62
CA LYS A 76 -2.81 6.66 -21.12
C LYS A 76 -4.19 7.17 -20.69
N LYS A 77 -5.26 6.76 -21.38
CA LYS A 77 -6.65 7.16 -21.06
C LYS A 77 -7.07 6.61 -19.69
N ALA A 78 -6.83 5.33 -19.47
CA ALA A 78 -7.08 4.69 -18.17
C ALA A 78 -6.21 5.30 -17.06
N ALA A 79 -4.93 5.61 -17.34
CA ALA A 79 -4.06 6.27 -16.38
C ALA A 79 -4.58 7.65 -15.95
N ALA A 80 -5.05 8.46 -16.88
CA ALA A 80 -5.61 9.77 -16.58
C ALA A 80 -6.89 9.66 -15.73
N ALA A 81 -7.80 8.73 -16.08
CA ALA A 81 -9.05 8.52 -15.35
C ALA A 81 -8.81 8.01 -13.92
N LEU A 82 -7.93 7.01 -13.74
CA LEU A 82 -7.57 6.50 -12.42
C LEU A 82 -6.83 7.55 -11.58
N SER A 83 -5.93 8.34 -12.19
CA SER A 83 -5.24 9.43 -11.49
C SER A 83 -6.22 10.48 -10.99
N LYS A 84 -7.27 10.78 -11.76
CA LYS A 84 -8.37 11.66 -11.34
C LYS A 84 -9.11 11.10 -10.13
N GLN A 85 -9.42 9.79 -10.11
CA GLN A 85 -10.06 9.14 -8.96
C GLN A 85 -9.17 9.21 -7.71
N VAL A 86 -7.84 9.08 -7.84
CA VAL A 86 -6.91 9.28 -6.71
C VAL A 86 -6.98 10.72 -6.18
N GLN A 87 -7.01 11.72 -7.06
CA GLN A 87 -7.10 13.14 -6.68
C GLN A 87 -8.45 13.47 -6.01
N GLU A 88 -9.53 12.87 -6.48
CA GLU A 88 -10.89 13.02 -5.94
C GLU A 88 -11.18 12.12 -4.73
N HIS A 89 -10.18 11.39 -4.23
CA HIS A 89 -10.29 10.42 -3.11
C HIS A 89 -11.34 9.30 -3.32
N LYS A 90 -11.67 8.98 -4.59
CA LYS A 90 -12.61 7.92 -4.96
C LYS A 90 -11.96 6.54 -4.98
N LEU A 91 -10.66 6.46 -5.28
CA LEU A 91 -9.90 5.22 -5.19
C LEU A 91 -9.65 4.89 -3.72
N GLN A 92 -10.31 3.85 -3.22
CA GLN A 92 -10.27 3.44 -1.82
C GLN A 92 -9.15 2.42 -1.61
N LYS A 93 -8.44 2.56 -0.49
CA LYS A 93 -7.34 1.68 -0.10
C LYS A 93 -7.51 1.27 1.35
N THR A 94 -7.56 -0.04 1.57
CA THR A 94 -7.59 -0.62 2.90
C THR A 94 -6.26 -1.31 3.19
N TYR A 95 -5.69 -1.00 4.34
CA TYR A 95 -4.45 -1.61 4.81
C TYR A 95 -4.71 -2.38 6.08
N ARG A 96 -3.87 -3.39 6.33
CA ARG A 96 -3.75 -4.01 7.65
C ARG A 96 -2.32 -3.86 8.13
N ALA A 97 -2.19 -3.52 9.41
CA ALA A 97 -0.90 -3.39 10.07
C ALA A 97 -0.92 -4.07 11.43
N VAL A 98 0.24 -4.53 11.88
CA VAL A 98 0.44 -4.89 13.29
C VAL A 98 1.23 -3.76 13.93
N VAL A 99 0.68 -3.19 15.01
CA VAL A 99 1.30 -2.10 15.78
C VAL A 99 1.74 -2.61 17.15
N CYS A 100 2.79 -2.01 17.69
CA CYS A 100 3.26 -2.24 19.05
C CYS A 100 2.39 -1.45 20.03
N GLY A 101 1.85 -2.13 21.04
CA GLY A 101 0.88 -1.59 21.98
C GLY A 101 -0.57 -1.69 21.46
N LYS A 102 -1.48 -1.21 22.31
CA LYS A 102 -2.91 -1.12 22.01
C LYS A 102 -3.33 0.34 21.96
N PRO A 103 -3.85 0.83 20.81
CA PRO A 103 -4.46 2.15 20.75
C PRO A 103 -5.54 2.32 21.83
N VAL A 104 -5.59 3.50 22.45
CA VAL A 104 -6.57 3.79 23.51
C VAL A 104 -8.00 3.59 23.01
N ASP A 105 -8.27 4.09 21.81
CA ASP A 105 -9.58 3.91 21.17
C ASP A 105 -9.53 2.76 20.18
N ASN A 106 -10.55 1.90 20.19
CA ASN A 106 -10.67 0.82 19.22
C ASN A 106 -10.98 1.30 17.80
N VAL A 107 -11.50 2.51 17.65
CA VAL A 107 -11.75 3.20 16.38
C VAL A 107 -11.28 4.64 16.54
N GLY A 108 -10.47 5.11 15.59
CA GLY A 108 -9.92 6.46 15.66
C GLY A 108 -9.61 7.05 14.29
N ASN A 109 -9.31 8.34 14.31
CA ASN A 109 -8.88 9.11 13.15
C ASN A 109 -7.60 9.85 13.50
N PHE A 110 -6.56 9.73 12.66
CA PHE A 110 -5.35 10.52 12.77
C PHE A 110 -5.36 11.63 11.71
N VAL A 111 -5.20 12.87 12.17
CA VAL A 111 -5.09 14.06 11.34
C VAL A 111 -3.83 14.81 11.75
N ASP A 112 -2.80 14.71 10.92
CA ASP A 112 -1.50 15.32 11.16
C ASP A 112 -1.02 16.11 9.95
N TYR A 113 0.06 16.86 10.10
CA TYR A 113 0.79 17.47 9.01
C TYR A 113 2.16 16.82 8.89
N LEU A 114 2.46 16.30 7.69
CA LEU A 114 3.69 15.57 7.42
C LEU A 114 4.63 16.38 6.54
N LEU A 115 5.88 16.44 6.96
CA LEU A 115 6.99 17.00 6.18
C LEU A 115 7.96 15.87 5.81
N LYS A 116 8.25 15.72 4.52
CA LYS A 116 9.24 14.78 4.03
C LYS A 116 10.64 15.39 4.08
N ASP A 117 11.59 14.68 4.67
CA ASP A 117 13.01 14.91 4.50
C ASP A 117 13.49 14.10 3.28
N GLU A 118 13.81 14.81 2.19
CA GLU A 118 14.23 14.17 0.94
C GLU A 118 15.61 13.51 1.05
N LYS A 119 16.51 14.04 1.89
CA LYS A 119 17.86 13.49 2.07
C LYS A 119 17.86 12.21 2.88
N ALA A 120 17.14 12.21 4.00
CA ALA A 120 17.00 11.04 4.86
C ALA A 120 15.95 10.04 4.35
N ASN A 121 15.12 10.44 3.37
CA ASN A 121 13.98 9.67 2.85
C ASN A 121 13.05 9.18 3.96
N VAL A 122 12.73 10.06 4.90
CA VAL A 122 11.77 9.86 5.99
C VAL A 122 10.77 11.00 6.02
N SER A 123 9.63 10.79 6.69
CA SER A 123 8.67 11.85 6.99
C SER A 123 8.58 12.04 8.50
N LYS A 124 8.15 13.21 8.93
CA LYS A 124 7.90 13.51 10.36
C LYS A 124 6.61 14.31 10.49
N ILE A 125 5.95 14.16 11.64
CA ILE A 125 4.83 15.01 12.04
C ILE A 125 5.41 16.37 12.42
N VAL A 126 4.77 17.42 11.93
CA VAL A 126 5.15 18.82 12.19
C VAL A 126 3.89 19.65 12.35
N ASP A 127 4.05 20.89 12.83
CA ASP A 127 2.95 21.85 12.95
C ASP A 127 2.41 22.28 11.58
N LYS A 128 1.11 22.59 11.52
CA LYS A 128 0.39 23.02 10.32
C LYS A 128 1.05 24.19 9.58
N GLY A 129 1.71 25.09 10.29
CA GLY A 129 2.36 26.29 9.74
C GLY A 129 3.70 26.06 9.06
N ILE A 130 4.27 24.88 9.13
CA ILE A 130 5.59 24.58 8.56
C ILE A 130 5.53 24.52 7.03
N THR A 131 6.40 25.27 6.37
CA THR A 131 6.49 25.31 4.90
C THR A 131 6.77 23.91 4.34
N GLY A 132 5.97 23.48 3.37
CA GLY A 132 6.07 22.15 2.74
C GLY A 132 5.34 21.03 3.50
N ALA A 133 4.81 21.31 4.70
CA ALA A 133 3.98 20.35 5.42
C ALA A 133 2.66 20.08 4.67
N LYS A 134 2.26 18.80 4.63
CA LYS A 134 1.03 18.38 3.92
C LYS A 134 0.10 17.67 4.89
N LYS A 135 -1.18 18.03 4.87
CA LYS A 135 -2.21 17.32 5.66
C LYS A 135 -2.20 15.84 5.31
N ALA A 136 -2.23 15.00 6.33
CA ALA A 136 -2.31 13.54 6.27
C ALA A 136 -3.49 13.08 7.14
N GLU A 137 -4.38 12.27 6.59
CA GLU A 137 -5.59 11.82 7.27
C GLU A 137 -5.84 10.36 6.98
N LEU A 138 -6.11 9.57 8.04
CA LEU A 138 -6.52 8.19 7.99
C LEU A 138 -7.52 7.86 9.09
N ASP A 139 -8.39 6.88 8.84
CA ASP A 139 -9.18 6.22 9.88
C ASP A 139 -8.56 4.86 10.19
N TYR A 140 -8.70 4.41 11.43
CA TYR A 140 -8.29 3.06 11.82
C TYR A 140 -9.32 2.39 12.73
N ARG A 141 -9.30 1.05 12.74
CA ARG A 141 -10.03 0.20 13.65
C ARG A 141 -9.11 -0.90 14.18
N VAL A 142 -9.07 -1.08 15.50
CA VAL A 142 -8.41 -2.24 16.13
C VAL A 142 -9.28 -3.46 15.89
N MET A 143 -8.71 -4.46 15.22
CA MET A 143 -9.39 -5.71 14.87
C MET A 143 -9.21 -6.75 15.96
N ASP A 144 -8.01 -6.84 16.54
CA ASP A 144 -7.66 -7.79 17.56
C ASP A 144 -6.39 -7.34 18.31
N THR A 145 -6.17 -7.84 19.52
CA THR A 145 -4.98 -7.59 20.34
C THR A 145 -4.49 -8.91 20.91
N VAL A 146 -3.19 -9.13 20.85
CA VAL A 146 -2.52 -10.30 21.41
C VAL A 146 -1.28 -9.89 22.18
N GLU A 147 -0.89 -10.68 23.17
CA GLU A 147 0.40 -10.54 23.84
C GLU A 147 1.44 -11.47 23.19
N LYS A 148 2.62 -10.96 22.94
CA LYS A 148 3.76 -11.72 22.43
C LYS A 148 5.03 -11.32 23.18
N GLU A 149 5.62 -12.29 23.89
CA GLU A 149 6.90 -12.11 24.63
C GLU A 149 6.88 -10.89 25.58
N GLY A 150 5.75 -10.69 26.29
CA GLY A 150 5.57 -9.56 27.19
C GLY A 150 5.27 -8.22 26.50
N GLN A 151 5.07 -8.22 25.18
CA GLN A 151 4.70 -7.05 24.42
C GLN A 151 3.27 -7.20 23.86
N GLU A 152 2.43 -6.22 24.13
CA GLU A 152 1.10 -6.11 23.54
C GLU A 152 1.21 -5.69 22.07
N LEU A 153 0.51 -6.40 21.19
CA LEU A 153 0.44 -6.13 19.75
C LEU A 153 -1.01 -6.05 19.31
N SER A 154 -1.32 -5.06 18.49
CA SER A 154 -2.66 -4.92 17.91
C SER A 154 -2.64 -5.03 16.40
N LEU A 155 -3.59 -5.80 15.85
CA LEU A 155 -3.92 -5.78 14.44
C LEU A 155 -4.88 -4.63 14.20
N VAL A 156 -4.52 -3.75 13.28
CA VAL A 156 -5.35 -2.60 12.90
C VAL A 156 -5.69 -2.64 11.42
N GLU A 157 -6.94 -2.34 11.09
CA GLU A 157 -7.41 -2.04 9.74
C GLU A 157 -7.41 -0.53 9.54
N ILE A 158 -6.93 -0.06 8.40
CA ILE A 158 -6.63 1.34 8.15
C ILE A 158 -7.21 1.75 6.79
N HIS A 159 -7.98 2.84 6.77
CA HIS A 159 -8.51 3.46 5.57
C HIS A 159 -7.83 4.81 5.33
N LEU A 160 -7.05 4.91 4.25
CA LEU A 160 -6.34 6.14 3.91
C LEU A 160 -7.27 7.11 3.20
N LYS A 161 -7.45 8.32 3.76
CA LYS A 161 -8.07 9.48 3.08
C LYS A 161 -7.04 10.26 2.25
N THR A 162 -5.77 10.24 2.66
CA THR A 162 -4.65 10.83 1.92
C THR A 162 -3.55 9.80 1.70
N GLY A 163 -2.62 10.05 0.76
CA GLY A 163 -1.52 9.13 0.44
C GLY A 163 -0.15 9.83 0.52
N ARG A 164 0.28 10.26 1.73
CA ARG A 164 1.58 10.91 1.92
C ARG A 164 2.69 9.87 2.04
N HIS A 165 3.92 10.30 1.79
CA HIS A 165 5.12 9.44 1.94
C HIS A 165 5.20 8.87 3.35
N HIS A 166 5.28 7.54 3.47
CA HIS A 166 5.31 6.76 4.72
C HIS A 166 4.14 7.05 5.69
N GLN A 167 3.01 7.54 5.22
CA GLN A 167 1.96 8.11 6.05
C GLN A 167 1.55 7.23 7.23
N ILE A 168 1.12 5.99 7.00
CA ILE A 168 0.68 5.06 8.06
C ILE A 168 1.79 4.89 9.09
N ARG A 169 3.01 4.65 8.62
CA ARG A 169 4.17 4.36 9.45
C ARG A 169 4.51 5.51 10.39
N VAL A 170 4.58 6.74 9.85
CA VAL A 170 4.94 7.91 10.64
C VAL A 170 3.81 8.36 11.56
N GLN A 171 2.55 8.28 11.14
CA GLN A 171 1.42 8.65 12.00
C GLN A 171 1.29 7.70 13.19
N PHE A 172 1.26 6.39 12.96
CA PHE A 172 1.19 5.43 14.08
C PHE A 172 2.38 5.55 15.03
N ALA A 173 3.60 5.72 14.52
CA ALA A 173 4.77 5.94 15.38
C ALA A 173 4.67 7.24 16.19
N GLY A 174 4.23 8.33 15.56
CA GLY A 174 4.06 9.63 16.22
C GLY A 174 2.98 9.63 17.29
N HIS A 175 1.97 8.78 17.17
CA HIS A 175 0.92 8.57 18.17
C HIS A 175 1.28 7.50 19.22
N GLY A 176 2.54 7.00 19.24
CA GLY A 176 3.02 6.06 20.26
C GLY A 176 2.80 4.58 19.93
N TYR A 177 2.32 4.25 18.73
CA TYR A 177 2.02 2.87 18.29
C TYR A 177 2.84 2.49 17.05
N PRO A 178 4.19 2.46 17.10
CA PRO A 178 4.99 2.14 15.92
C PRO A 178 4.61 0.77 15.35
N LEU A 179 4.70 0.63 14.02
CA LEU A 179 4.42 -0.65 13.38
C LEU A 179 5.49 -1.67 13.76
N TRP A 180 5.07 -2.92 13.93
CA TRP A 180 5.96 -4.04 14.19
C TRP A 180 7.02 -4.16 13.09
N ALA A 181 8.29 -4.32 13.51
CA ALA A 181 9.46 -4.43 12.64
C ALA A 181 9.69 -3.24 11.68
N ASP A 182 9.19 -2.05 12.02
CA ASP A 182 9.49 -0.85 11.24
C ASP A 182 10.87 -0.29 11.59
N ALA A 183 11.85 -0.55 10.71
CA ALA A 183 13.23 -0.12 10.90
C ALA A 183 13.45 1.42 10.81
N ARG A 184 12.45 2.19 10.36
CA ARG A 184 12.57 3.64 10.20
C ARG A 184 11.88 4.44 11.29
N TYR A 185 10.74 3.95 11.77
CA TYR A 185 9.88 4.64 12.72
C TYR A 185 9.62 3.86 14.01
N GLY A 186 10.18 2.67 14.13
CA GLY A 186 10.06 1.78 15.29
C GLY A 186 11.34 0.99 15.54
N THR A 187 11.19 -0.27 15.92
CA THR A 187 12.31 -1.17 16.19
C THR A 187 12.54 -2.11 15.00
N ALA A 188 13.73 -2.05 14.42
CA ALA A 188 14.16 -3.00 13.41
C ALA A 188 14.25 -4.42 14.00
N MET A 189 13.76 -5.41 13.25
CA MET A 189 13.86 -6.81 13.64
C MET A 189 14.59 -7.61 12.56
N PRO A 190 15.56 -8.47 12.93
CA PRO A 190 16.29 -9.27 11.97
C PRO A 190 15.36 -10.12 11.10
N ARG A 191 15.60 -10.08 9.77
CA ARG A 191 14.87 -10.87 8.77
C ARG A 191 13.35 -10.64 8.73
N GLN A 192 12.86 -9.52 9.30
CA GLN A 192 11.46 -9.14 9.24
C GLN A 192 11.30 -7.81 8.49
N ASN A 193 10.18 -7.68 7.77
CA ASN A 193 9.77 -6.44 7.16
C ASN A 193 8.68 -5.80 8.02
N VAL A 194 8.49 -4.49 7.85
CA VAL A 194 7.41 -3.77 8.51
C VAL A 194 6.06 -4.49 8.31
N ALA A 195 5.34 -4.71 9.39
CA ALA A 195 4.04 -5.38 9.37
C ALA A 195 2.95 -4.43 8.83
N LEU A 196 2.99 -4.20 7.54
CA LEU A 196 2.04 -3.38 6.79
C LEU A 196 1.74 -4.02 5.43
N SER A 197 0.47 -4.15 5.10
CA SER A 197 0.01 -4.72 3.83
C SER A 197 -1.16 -3.93 3.26
N SER A 198 -1.16 -3.68 1.95
CA SER A 198 -2.32 -3.17 1.21
C SER A 198 -3.26 -4.34 0.93
N CYS A 199 -4.31 -4.48 1.73
CA CYS A 199 -5.20 -5.65 1.73
C CYS A 199 -6.48 -5.44 0.94
N GLY A 200 -6.87 -4.19 0.67
CA GLY A 200 -8.06 -3.85 -0.09
C GLY A 200 -7.83 -2.71 -1.07
N LEU A 201 -8.44 -2.81 -2.23
CA LEU A 201 -8.42 -1.78 -3.27
C LEU A 201 -9.78 -1.75 -3.95
N ALA A 202 -10.42 -0.56 -4.00
CA ALA A 202 -11.66 -0.39 -4.73
C ALA A 202 -11.65 0.92 -5.55
N PHE A 203 -12.19 0.86 -6.76
CA PHE A 203 -12.22 1.98 -7.71
C PHE A 203 -13.28 1.77 -8.79
N GLU A 204 -13.68 2.84 -9.47
CA GLU A 204 -14.48 2.75 -10.70
C GLU A 204 -13.59 2.38 -11.88
N HIS A 205 -13.97 1.37 -12.65
CA HIS A 205 -13.25 1.00 -13.87
C HIS A 205 -13.18 2.20 -14.83
N PRO A 206 -11.98 2.59 -15.32
CA PRO A 206 -11.77 3.87 -16.01
C PRO A 206 -12.53 4.07 -17.32
N VAL A 207 -13.03 3.00 -17.92
CA VAL A 207 -13.77 3.03 -19.19
C VAL A 207 -15.23 2.65 -19.01
N THR A 208 -15.52 1.58 -18.27
CA THR A 208 -16.90 1.07 -18.11
C THR A 208 -17.67 1.73 -16.97
N GLY A 209 -17.00 2.42 -16.03
CA GLY A 209 -17.60 2.99 -14.83
C GLY A 209 -18.05 1.96 -13.79
N LYS A 210 -17.83 0.66 -14.04
CA LYS A 210 -18.22 -0.39 -13.11
C LYS A 210 -17.37 -0.29 -11.83
N TRP A 211 -18.02 -0.36 -10.66
CA TRP A 211 -17.32 -0.47 -9.38
C TRP A 211 -16.59 -1.82 -9.30
N MET A 212 -15.32 -1.76 -8.93
CA MET A 212 -14.44 -2.92 -8.79
C MET A 212 -13.85 -2.94 -7.38
N GLU A 213 -13.86 -4.11 -6.77
CA GLU A 213 -13.33 -4.30 -5.42
C GLU A 213 -12.47 -5.57 -5.36
N PHE A 214 -11.31 -5.45 -4.73
CA PHE A 214 -10.34 -6.53 -4.58
C PHE A 214 -9.86 -6.58 -3.13
N SER A 215 -9.72 -7.79 -2.62
CA SER A 215 -9.20 -8.01 -1.27
C SER A 215 -8.21 -9.17 -1.22
N MET A 216 -7.34 -9.15 -0.23
CA MET A 216 -6.42 -10.24 0.08
C MET A 216 -6.04 -10.23 1.57
N GLU A 217 -5.67 -11.40 2.08
CA GLU A 217 -5.06 -11.49 3.41
C GLU A 217 -3.62 -10.96 3.40
N PRO A 218 -3.17 -10.30 4.49
CA PRO A 218 -1.82 -9.80 4.60
C PRO A 218 -0.80 -10.93 4.64
N ASP A 219 0.34 -10.71 3.97
CA ASP A 219 1.47 -11.63 4.07
C ASP A 219 2.31 -11.34 5.32
N GLY A 220 2.91 -12.39 5.86
CA GLY A 220 3.86 -12.31 6.95
C GLY A 220 3.44 -13.11 8.18
N MET A 221 4.45 -13.68 8.86
CA MET A 221 4.21 -14.58 10.00
C MET A 221 3.52 -13.89 11.18
N ILE A 222 3.78 -12.58 11.37
CA ILE A 222 3.18 -11.83 12.49
C ILE A 222 1.66 -11.71 12.34
N PHE A 223 1.14 -11.55 11.12
CA PHE A 223 -0.29 -11.48 10.88
C PHE A 223 -1.01 -12.80 11.22
N ARG A 224 -0.34 -13.94 11.06
CA ARG A 224 -0.91 -15.26 11.40
C ARG A 224 -1.21 -15.43 12.90
N LYS A 225 -0.64 -14.59 13.76
CA LYS A 225 -0.97 -14.59 15.19
C LYS A 225 -2.40 -14.16 15.47
N PHE A 226 -3.02 -13.42 14.53
CA PHE A 226 -4.37 -12.87 14.60
C PHE A 226 -5.41 -13.63 13.77
N THR A 227 -5.00 -14.70 13.05
CA THR A 227 -5.83 -15.39 12.04
C THR A 227 -7.07 -16.12 12.55
N LYS A 228 -7.26 -16.25 13.86
CA LYS A 228 -8.46 -16.92 14.40
C LYS A 228 -9.78 -16.13 14.24
N LYS A 229 -9.75 -14.89 13.73
CA LYS A 229 -10.92 -13.98 13.65
C LYS A 229 -11.21 -13.40 12.25
N PHE A 230 -10.51 -13.86 11.22
CA PHE A 230 -10.76 -13.38 9.84
C PHE A 230 -11.93 -14.08 9.12
N PHE A 231 -12.53 -15.09 9.74
CA PHE A 231 -13.61 -15.90 9.17
C PHE A 231 -14.91 -15.70 9.97
N VAL A 232 -15.48 -14.49 9.95
CA VAL A 232 -16.86 -14.24 10.33
C VAL A 232 -17.50 -13.33 9.29
#